data_bcc44c91509f85ebcf1bbad348280199
#
_entry.id   bcc44c91509f85ebcf1bbad348280199
#
_cell.length_a   1.000
_cell.length_b   1.000
_cell.length_c   1.000
_cell.angle_alpha   90.00
_cell.angle_beta   90.00
_cell.angle_gamma   90.00
#
_symmetry.space_group_name_H-M   'P 1'
#
loop_
_entity.id
_entity.type
_entity.pdbx_description
1 polymer ?
#
loop_
_entity_poly.entity_id
_entity_poly.type
_entity_poly.pdbx_seq_one_letter_code
_entity_poly.pdbx_strand_id
1 'polypeptide(L)'
;IISNFQNGNTVMHYTGNGQWHDFSAITDIRTVFWVVSQDSSANGSGYRFLLCGGASRNFHNNAHGKFWGSHAQNNIKSGYTRMDGSVLSGDTNYPNNLSIITLRTIGNVSADRFGQDRGFNGRQWIGKLGELLIYNTALSDAEIIKIEGYLAHKWGLMGNLPNSHPYKLAPPLGTGTPSFTADT
;
A
#
# COMPACT_ATOMS: atom_id res chain seq x y z
N ILE A 1 -10.15 3.29 -14.55
CA ILE A 1 -11.05 2.89 -13.45
C ILE A 1 -11.73 1.59 -13.86
N ILE A 2 -11.80 0.62 -12.94
CA ILE A 2 -12.56 -0.63 -13.12
C ILE A 2 -13.55 -0.71 -11.96
N SER A 3 -14.84 -0.61 -12.29
CA SER A 3 -15.93 -0.67 -11.31
C SER A 3 -16.22 -2.12 -10.92
N ASN A 4 -16.70 -2.32 -9.68
CA ASN A 4 -17.10 -3.62 -9.15
C ASN A 4 -16.02 -4.72 -9.32
N PHE A 5 -14.75 -4.33 -9.13
CA PHE A 5 -13.61 -5.21 -9.38
C PHE A 5 -13.44 -6.30 -8.30
N GLN A 6 -13.49 -5.91 -7.03
CA GLN A 6 -13.25 -6.80 -5.90
C GLN A 6 -14.21 -6.47 -4.77
N ASN A 7 -15.04 -7.42 -4.35
CA ASN A 7 -16.04 -7.26 -3.29
C ASN A 7 -16.95 -6.02 -3.47
N GLY A 8 -17.36 -5.73 -4.70
CA GLY A 8 -18.16 -4.55 -5.06
C GLY A 8 -17.39 -3.24 -5.14
N ASN A 9 -16.11 -3.21 -4.77
CA ASN A 9 -15.30 -2.00 -4.78
C ASN A 9 -14.70 -1.70 -6.16
N THR A 10 -14.41 -0.43 -6.40
CA THR A 10 -13.80 0.08 -7.62
C THR A 10 -12.30 0.25 -7.43
N VAL A 11 -11.51 -0.07 -8.45
CA VAL A 11 -10.05 0.16 -8.45
C VAL A 11 -9.63 1.13 -9.55
N MET A 12 -8.55 1.86 -9.32
CA MET A 12 -7.82 2.52 -10.38
C MET A 12 -6.87 1.52 -11.03
N HIS A 13 -6.87 1.47 -12.36
CA HIS A 13 -5.96 0.63 -13.13
C HIS A 13 -4.99 1.51 -13.91
N TYR A 14 -3.70 1.28 -13.67
CA TYR A 14 -2.58 1.96 -14.29
C TYR A 14 -1.94 1.03 -15.31
N THR A 15 -1.79 1.51 -16.53
CA THR A 15 -1.19 0.73 -17.64
C THR A 15 0.26 1.14 -17.91
N GLY A 16 0.81 2.04 -17.11
CA GLY A 16 2.20 2.51 -17.22
C GLY A 16 2.43 3.65 -18.21
N ASN A 17 1.45 4.02 -19.02
CA ASN A 17 1.59 5.01 -20.08
C ASN A 17 1.35 6.45 -19.57
N GLY A 18 2.28 6.97 -18.78
CA GLY A 18 2.16 8.34 -18.27
C GLY A 18 1.05 8.53 -17.23
N GLN A 19 0.67 7.46 -16.54
CA GLN A 19 -0.40 7.48 -15.54
C GLN A 19 0.18 7.47 -14.13
N TRP A 20 -0.11 8.50 -13.36
CA TRP A 20 0.21 8.63 -11.95
C TRP A 20 -0.75 9.63 -11.30
N HIS A 21 -0.69 9.76 -9.98
CA HIS A 21 -1.43 10.77 -9.24
C HIS A 21 -0.49 11.59 -8.38
N ASP A 22 -0.52 12.91 -8.56
CA ASP A 22 0.17 13.87 -7.71
C ASP A 22 -0.75 14.31 -6.58
N PHE A 23 -0.17 14.60 -5.42
CA PHE A 23 -0.84 15.19 -4.25
C PHE A 23 0.12 16.14 -3.54
N SER A 24 -0.40 16.97 -2.63
CA SER A 24 0.44 17.86 -1.82
C SER A 24 1.48 17.05 -1.05
N ALA A 25 2.73 17.49 -1.04
CA ALA A 25 3.82 16.78 -0.39
C ALA A 25 3.52 16.50 1.09
N ILE A 26 3.61 15.23 1.48
CA ILE A 26 3.55 14.77 2.86
C ILE A 26 4.98 14.42 3.26
N THR A 27 5.51 15.06 4.32
CA THR A 27 6.94 14.96 4.69
C THR A 27 7.20 14.17 5.96
N ASP A 28 6.17 13.74 6.65
CA ASP A 28 6.20 13.09 7.94
C ASP A 28 5.53 11.71 7.94
N ILE A 29 5.54 11.03 6.81
CA ILE A 29 4.94 9.70 6.65
C ILE A 29 5.64 8.70 7.57
N ARG A 30 4.86 7.97 8.37
CA ARG A 30 5.33 6.95 9.31
C ARG A 30 4.70 5.57 9.13
N THR A 31 3.44 5.51 8.66
CA THR A 31 2.79 4.23 8.35
C THR A 31 1.97 4.39 7.08
N VAL A 32 2.05 3.41 6.20
CA VAL A 32 1.30 3.38 4.94
C VAL A 32 0.67 2.02 4.73
N PHE A 33 -0.57 2.01 4.23
CA PHE A 33 -1.24 0.83 3.71
C PHE A 33 -1.61 1.05 2.25
N TRP A 34 -1.38 0.03 1.44
CA TRP A 34 -1.85 -0.04 0.07
C TRP A 34 -2.70 -1.29 -0.12
N VAL A 35 -3.79 -1.17 -0.86
CA VAL A 35 -4.49 -2.31 -1.44
C VAL A 35 -4.20 -2.29 -2.93
N VAL A 36 -3.29 -3.15 -3.38
CA VAL A 36 -2.72 -3.11 -4.73
C VAL A 36 -2.50 -4.49 -5.34
N SER A 37 -2.42 -4.54 -6.66
CA SER A 37 -1.82 -5.63 -7.40
C SER A 37 -0.94 -5.08 -8.52
N GLN A 38 0.17 -5.77 -8.84
CA GLN A 38 0.95 -5.53 -10.04
C GLN A 38 0.40 -6.41 -11.17
N ASP A 39 0.26 -5.88 -12.37
CA ASP A 39 -0.09 -6.70 -13.52
C ASP A 39 1.08 -7.62 -13.88
N SER A 40 0.80 -8.86 -14.26
CA SER A 40 1.83 -9.86 -14.59
C SER A 40 2.74 -9.43 -15.74
N SER A 41 2.24 -8.60 -16.66
CA SER A 41 3.03 -7.99 -17.75
C SER A 41 4.17 -7.09 -17.23
N ALA A 42 4.10 -6.63 -15.98
CA ALA A 42 5.13 -5.82 -15.34
C ALA A 42 6.16 -6.65 -14.56
N ASN A 43 5.95 -7.96 -14.43
CA ASN A 43 6.87 -8.85 -13.71
C ASN A 43 8.24 -8.89 -14.37
N GLY A 44 9.28 -8.77 -13.56
CA GLY A 44 10.66 -8.83 -14.05
C GLY A 44 11.11 -7.62 -14.88
N SER A 45 10.26 -6.62 -15.11
CA SER A 45 10.59 -5.46 -15.93
C SER A 45 10.73 -4.17 -15.13
N GLY A 46 11.98 -3.72 -14.97
CA GLY A 46 12.30 -2.38 -14.48
C GLY A 46 11.78 -2.02 -13.08
N TYR A 47 11.80 -0.74 -12.79
CA TYR A 47 11.35 -0.19 -11.51
C TYR A 47 9.86 0.16 -11.59
N ARG A 48 9.14 -0.05 -10.47
CA ARG A 48 7.73 0.30 -10.29
C ARG A 48 7.53 0.93 -8.93
N PHE A 49 6.90 2.09 -8.86
CA PHE A 49 6.82 2.87 -7.64
C PHE A 49 5.39 2.93 -7.10
N LEU A 50 5.22 2.56 -5.84
CA LEU A 50 3.96 2.75 -5.11
C LEU A 50 3.83 4.20 -4.62
N LEU A 51 4.91 4.76 -4.06
CA LEU A 51 4.99 6.16 -3.68
C LEU A 51 6.34 6.74 -4.08
N CYS A 52 6.40 8.03 -4.35
CA CYS A 52 7.63 8.76 -4.60
C CYS A 52 7.45 10.25 -4.29
N GLY A 53 8.53 10.92 -3.94
CA GLY A 53 8.60 12.38 -3.95
C GLY A 53 9.29 12.86 -5.21
N GLY A 54 8.91 14.03 -5.74
CA GLY A 54 9.46 14.60 -6.97
C GLY A 54 10.98 14.72 -7.00
N ALA A 55 11.61 14.87 -5.85
CA ALA A 55 13.08 15.01 -5.71
C ALA A 55 13.73 13.84 -4.95
N SER A 56 12.98 12.86 -4.45
CA SER A 56 13.45 11.90 -3.46
C SER A 56 13.27 10.44 -3.92
N ARG A 57 14.19 9.59 -3.49
CA ARG A 57 14.16 8.14 -3.72
C ARG A 57 13.57 7.36 -2.54
N ASN A 58 12.75 7.99 -1.69
CA ASN A 58 12.31 7.39 -0.44
C ASN A 58 11.80 5.95 -0.61
N PHE A 59 10.78 5.76 -1.44
CA PHE A 59 10.13 4.46 -1.67
C PHE A 59 10.70 3.72 -2.90
N HIS A 60 12.00 3.82 -3.14
CA HIS A 60 12.61 3.20 -4.30
C HIS A 60 12.53 1.67 -4.22
N ASN A 61 11.77 1.05 -5.12
CA ASN A 61 11.73 -0.40 -5.21
C ASN A 61 13.03 -0.98 -5.81
N ASN A 62 13.21 -2.27 -5.68
CA ASN A 62 14.25 -2.97 -6.41
C ASN A 62 13.85 -3.15 -7.88
N ALA A 63 14.82 -3.32 -8.76
CA ALA A 63 14.56 -3.80 -10.12
C ALA A 63 13.81 -5.15 -10.05
N HIS A 64 13.04 -5.43 -11.06
CA HIS A 64 12.29 -6.70 -11.18
C HIS A 64 11.07 -6.86 -10.27
N GLY A 65 10.46 -5.74 -9.83
CA GLY A 65 9.17 -5.78 -9.12
C GLY A 65 9.26 -6.25 -7.67
N LYS A 66 10.40 -6.06 -7.02
CA LYS A 66 10.62 -6.42 -5.62
C LYS A 66 10.51 -5.20 -4.70
N PHE A 67 10.15 -5.47 -3.43
CA PHE A 67 10.14 -4.42 -2.42
C PHE A 67 11.54 -3.88 -2.15
N TRP A 68 11.60 -2.65 -1.82
CA TRP A 68 12.68 -1.76 -1.38
C TRP A 68 14.08 -2.11 -1.88
N GLY A 69 14.49 -1.44 -2.93
CA GLY A 69 15.84 -1.53 -3.48
C GLY A 69 16.90 -0.86 -2.61
N SER A 70 18.17 -1.06 -2.99
CA SER A 70 19.32 -0.45 -2.31
C SER A 70 19.23 1.07 -2.21
N HIS A 71 18.55 1.70 -3.16
CA HIS A 71 18.34 3.16 -3.22
C HIS A 71 17.15 3.66 -2.41
N ALA A 72 16.33 2.78 -1.84
CA ALA A 72 15.29 3.22 -0.91
C ALA A 72 15.91 3.82 0.34
N GLN A 73 15.20 4.79 0.94
CA GLN A 73 15.66 5.41 2.17
C GLN A 73 15.78 4.39 3.31
N ASN A 74 16.78 4.55 4.17
CA ASN A 74 17.00 3.62 5.28
C ASN A 74 15.78 3.48 6.20
N ASN A 75 15.03 4.57 6.44
CA ASN A 75 13.82 4.54 7.22
C ASN A 75 12.74 3.59 6.67
N ILE A 76 12.77 3.30 5.37
CA ILE A 76 11.90 2.32 4.71
C ILE A 76 12.54 0.93 4.76
N LYS A 77 13.81 0.79 4.34
CA LYS A 77 14.49 -0.51 4.28
C LYS A 77 14.59 -1.20 5.63
N SER A 78 14.86 -0.41 6.68
CA SER A 78 14.91 -0.89 8.07
C SER A 78 13.55 -0.80 8.76
N GLY A 79 12.52 -0.41 8.04
CA GLY A 79 11.15 -0.38 8.49
C GLY A 79 10.52 -1.77 8.52
N TYR A 80 9.29 -1.83 8.99
CA TYR A 80 8.53 -3.06 9.12
C TYR A 80 7.53 -3.16 7.96
N THR A 81 7.82 -4.06 7.01
CA THR A 81 6.97 -4.28 5.83
C THR A 81 6.21 -5.59 5.97
N ARG A 82 4.92 -5.57 5.65
CA ARG A 82 4.04 -6.74 5.67
C ARG A 82 3.25 -6.83 4.37
N MET A 83 2.82 -8.03 4.05
CA MET A 83 1.83 -8.30 2.99
C MET A 83 0.79 -9.28 3.54
N ASP A 84 -0.48 -8.89 3.43
CA ASP A 84 -1.63 -9.68 3.89
C ASP A 84 -1.47 -10.21 5.33
N GLY A 85 -1.00 -9.35 6.24
CA GLY A 85 -0.82 -9.69 7.65
C GLY A 85 0.47 -10.46 7.99
N SER A 86 1.30 -10.81 7.00
CA SER A 86 2.56 -11.52 7.21
C SER A 86 3.76 -10.62 6.97
N VAL A 87 4.79 -10.73 7.81
CA VAL A 87 6.04 -9.97 7.65
C VAL A 87 6.75 -10.43 6.38
N LEU A 88 7.17 -9.46 5.58
CA LEU A 88 7.98 -9.76 4.39
C LEU A 88 9.44 -9.97 4.77
N SER A 89 10.07 -10.96 4.15
CA SER A 89 11.50 -11.22 4.24
C SER A 89 12.17 -11.06 2.88
N GLY A 90 13.31 -10.37 2.85
CA GLY A 90 14.20 -10.32 1.69
C GLY A 90 13.56 -9.84 0.40
N ASP A 91 13.83 -10.57 -0.67
CA ASP A 91 13.49 -10.24 -2.06
C ASP A 91 12.05 -10.62 -2.46
N THR A 92 11.05 -10.21 -1.69
CA THR A 92 9.64 -10.48 -2.02
C THR A 92 9.18 -9.65 -3.21
N ASN A 93 8.50 -10.28 -4.17
CA ASN A 93 7.90 -9.61 -5.31
C ASN A 93 6.62 -8.85 -4.93
N TYR A 94 6.28 -7.83 -5.71
CA TYR A 94 4.93 -7.26 -5.65
C TYR A 94 3.87 -8.31 -6.01
N PRO A 95 2.69 -8.26 -5.37
CA PRO A 95 1.63 -9.23 -5.60
C PRO A 95 0.96 -9.02 -6.96
N ASN A 96 0.66 -10.12 -7.69
CA ASN A 96 -0.14 -10.05 -8.91
C ASN A 96 -1.65 -10.09 -8.65
N ASN A 97 -2.07 -10.57 -7.50
CA ASN A 97 -3.44 -10.46 -7.01
C ASN A 97 -3.55 -9.31 -6.02
N LEU A 98 -4.76 -8.74 -5.90
CA LEU A 98 -5.00 -7.67 -4.94
C LEU A 98 -4.60 -8.13 -3.53
N SER A 99 -3.75 -7.36 -2.88
CA SER A 99 -3.17 -7.66 -1.57
C SER A 99 -3.02 -6.39 -0.75
N ILE A 100 -2.99 -6.55 0.56
CA ILE A 100 -2.74 -5.46 1.51
C ILE A 100 -1.24 -5.40 1.77
N ILE A 101 -0.61 -4.28 1.42
CA ILE A 101 0.78 -4.00 1.77
C ILE A 101 0.78 -3.00 2.91
N THR A 102 1.52 -3.27 3.96
CA THR A 102 1.73 -2.37 5.10
C THR A 102 3.20 -2.06 5.24
N LEU A 103 3.53 -0.79 5.43
CA LEU A 103 4.86 -0.33 5.79
C LEU A 103 4.78 0.59 7.01
N ARG A 104 5.53 0.27 8.08
CA ARG A 104 5.84 1.20 9.16
C ARG A 104 7.32 1.55 9.11
N THR A 105 7.62 2.83 8.91
CA THR A 105 9.00 3.35 8.81
C THR A 105 9.63 3.57 10.20
N ILE A 106 10.96 3.57 10.27
CA ILE A 106 11.68 3.89 11.52
C ILE A 106 11.90 5.39 11.75
N GLY A 107 11.60 6.22 10.75
CA GLY A 107 11.68 7.68 10.80
C GLY A 107 10.83 8.29 9.69
N ASN A 108 10.69 9.61 9.67
CA ASN A 108 9.89 10.30 8.68
C ASN A 108 10.41 10.06 7.26
N VAL A 109 9.49 9.86 6.33
CA VAL A 109 9.74 9.80 4.89
C VAL A 109 8.73 10.70 4.17
N SER A 110 9.02 11.06 2.92
CA SER A 110 8.17 11.96 2.15
C SER A 110 7.69 11.36 0.85
N ALA A 111 6.50 11.77 0.42
CA ALA A 111 5.96 11.51 -0.91
C ALA A 111 5.05 12.65 -1.35
N ASP A 112 4.93 12.83 -2.66
CA ASP A 112 4.02 13.78 -3.32
C ASP A 112 3.27 13.14 -4.50
N ARG A 113 3.48 11.83 -4.73
CA ARG A 113 2.83 11.10 -5.84
C ARG A 113 2.73 9.61 -5.59
N PHE A 114 1.74 9.02 -6.24
CA PHE A 114 1.58 7.58 -6.40
C PHE A 114 1.88 7.18 -7.85
N GLY A 115 2.57 6.08 -8.02
CA GLY A 115 2.64 5.37 -9.30
C GLY A 115 3.72 5.85 -10.26
N GLN A 116 4.65 6.74 -9.86
CA GLN A 116 5.77 7.16 -10.71
C GLN A 116 7.03 7.44 -9.91
N ASP A 117 8.19 7.16 -10.50
CA ASP A 117 9.51 7.56 -10.00
C ASP A 117 9.87 8.96 -10.50
N ARG A 118 9.82 9.95 -9.62
CA ARG A 118 10.28 11.31 -9.92
C ARG A 118 9.82 11.78 -11.33
N GLY A 119 10.72 12.17 -12.23
CA GLY A 119 10.46 12.49 -13.63
C GLY A 119 10.86 11.39 -14.63
N PHE A 120 11.09 10.14 -14.20
CA PHE A 120 11.55 9.08 -15.08
C PHE A 120 10.41 8.38 -15.81
N ASN A 121 10.44 8.44 -17.14
CA ASN A 121 9.53 7.66 -17.98
C ASN A 121 9.84 6.15 -17.89
N GLY A 122 8.82 5.31 -18.09
CA GLY A 122 8.95 3.86 -18.06
C GLY A 122 9.03 3.25 -16.66
N ARG A 123 8.88 4.05 -15.60
CA ARG A 123 8.92 3.59 -14.20
C ARG A 123 7.58 3.79 -13.48
N GLN A 124 6.51 3.96 -14.24
CA GLN A 124 5.16 4.09 -13.70
C GLN A 124 4.68 2.75 -13.13
N TRP A 125 3.75 2.82 -12.18
CA TRP A 125 3.02 1.65 -11.73
C TRP A 125 2.25 1.03 -12.89
N ILE A 126 2.29 -0.29 -12.98
CA ILE A 126 1.47 -1.09 -13.90
C ILE A 126 0.70 -2.07 -13.04
N GLY A 127 -0.58 -1.84 -12.88
CA GLY A 127 -1.40 -2.62 -11.96
C GLY A 127 -2.55 -1.82 -11.38
N LYS A 128 -3.13 -2.33 -10.30
CA LYS A 128 -4.34 -1.76 -9.71
C LYS A 128 -4.05 -1.17 -8.34
N LEU A 129 -4.74 -0.09 -8.04
CA LEU A 129 -4.81 0.53 -6.71
C LEU A 129 -6.26 0.54 -6.27
N GLY A 130 -6.55 -0.16 -5.19
CA GLY A 130 -7.83 -0.12 -4.50
C GLY A 130 -7.88 0.97 -3.46
N GLU A 131 -6.90 1.01 -2.57
CA GLU A 131 -6.88 1.95 -1.45
C GLU A 131 -5.45 2.35 -1.07
N LEU A 132 -5.29 3.58 -0.60
CA LEU A 132 -4.05 4.12 -0.06
C LEU A 132 -4.37 4.87 1.24
N LEU A 133 -3.81 4.43 2.36
CA LEU A 133 -3.89 5.12 3.64
C LEU A 133 -2.49 5.54 4.07
N ILE A 134 -2.33 6.82 4.42
CA ILE A 134 -1.06 7.40 4.86
C ILE A 134 -1.25 8.00 6.25
N TYR A 135 -0.38 7.63 7.19
CA TYR A 135 -0.36 8.13 8.56
C TYR A 135 0.97 8.80 8.85
N ASN A 136 0.93 9.91 9.53
CA ASN A 136 2.12 10.60 10.07
C ASN A 136 2.57 10.04 11.44
N THR A 137 1.96 8.97 11.89
CA THR A 137 2.25 8.28 13.14
C THR A 137 2.77 6.86 12.85
N ALA A 138 3.79 6.43 13.59
CA ALA A 138 4.20 5.04 13.63
C ALA A 138 3.17 4.24 14.44
N LEU A 139 2.20 3.66 13.75
CA LEU A 139 1.12 2.91 14.38
C LEU A 139 1.68 1.69 15.14
N SER A 140 1.07 1.37 16.27
CA SER A 140 1.35 0.14 17.01
C SER A 140 0.98 -1.11 16.21
N ASP A 141 1.52 -2.26 16.62
CA ASP A 141 1.19 -3.53 15.96
C ASP A 141 -0.32 -3.85 16.06
N ALA A 142 -0.95 -3.51 17.17
CA ALA A 142 -2.39 -3.70 17.37
C ALA A 142 -3.23 -2.85 16.40
N GLU A 143 -2.83 -1.58 16.16
CA GLU A 143 -3.48 -0.71 15.19
C GLU A 143 -3.27 -1.19 13.76
N ILE A 144 -2.05 -1.61 13.41
CA ILE A 144 -1.73 -2.19 12.10
C ILE A 144 -2.61 -3.41 11.84
N ILE A 145 -2.63 -4.38 12.75
CA ILE A 145 -3.44 -5.60 12.66
C ILE A 145 -4.93 -5.26 12.50
N LYS A 146 -5.41 -4.26 13.24
CA LYS A 146 -6.80 -3.80 13.14
C LYS A 146 -7.12 -3.22 11.75
N ILE A 147 -6.25 -2.39 11.19
CA ILE A 147 -6.42 -1.79 9.86
C ILE A 147 -6.29 -2.86 8.76
N GLU A 148 -5.34 -3.78 8.87
CA GLU A 148 -5.23 -4.93 7.95
C GLU A 148 -6.53 -5.76 7.94
N GLY A 149 -7.09 -6.04 9.11
CA GLY A 149 -8.38 -6.73 9.23
C GLY A 149 -9.53 -5.95 8.58
N TYR A 150 -9.63 -4.64 8.83
CA TYR A 150 -10.62 -3.78 8.19
C TYR A 150 -10.50 -3.81 6.65
N LEU A 151 -9.30 -3.62 6.12
CA LEU A 151 -9.04 -3.63 4.68
C LEU A 151 -9.35 -5.02 4.08
N ALA A 152 -8.98 -6.10 4.77
CA ALA A 152 -9.26 -7.45 4.30
C ALA A 152 -10.76 -7.70 4.14
N HIS A 153 -11.58 -7.30 5.12
CA HIS A 153 -13.04 -7.44 5.03
C HIS A 153 -13.64 -6.51 3.96
N LYS A 154 -13.21 -5.25 3.92
CA LYS A 154 -13.67 -4.29 2.91
C LYS A 154 -13.41 -4.79 1.48
N TRP A 155 -12.25 -5.38 1.24
CA TRP A 155 -11.81 -5.78 -0.09
C TRP A 155 -12.01 -7.28 -0.39
N GLY A 156 -12.61 -8.06 0.53
CA GLY A 156 -12.82 -9.49 0.34
C GLY A 156 -11.52 -10.29 0.32
N LEU A 157 -10.50 -9.85 1.06
CA LEU A 157 -9.15 -10.43 1.11
C LEU A 157 -8.88 -11.27 2.37
N MET A 158 -9.92 -11.62 3.15
CA MET A 158 -9.75 -12.39 4.38
C MET A 158 -9.04 -13.73 4.13
N GLY A 159 -9.24 -14.32 2.94
CA GLY A 159 -8.56 -15.55 2.54
C GLY A 159 -7.04 -15.45 2.56
N ASN A 160 -6.49 -14.25 2.29
CA ASN A 160 -5.07 -13.99 2.23
C ASN A 160 -4.43 -13.86 3.62
N LEU A 161 -5.22 -13.47 4.64
CA LEU A 161 -4.71 -13.31 6.00
C LEU A 161 -4.27 -14.67 6.59
N PRO A 162 -3.19 -14.71 7.37
CA PRO A 162 -2.78 -15.93 8.07
C PRO A 162 -3.87 -16.41 9.04
N ASN A 163 -3.91 -17.70 9.32
CA ASN A 163 -4.92 -18.29 10.22
C ASN A 163 -4.86 -17.71 11.64
N SER A 164 -3.70 -17.25 12.06
CA SER A 164 -3.48 -16.59 13.36
C SER A 164 -3.92 -15.12 13.40
N HIS A 165 -4.34 -14.55 12.27
CA HIS A 165 -4.74 -13.13 12.24
C HIS A 165 -6.08 -12.96 12.97
N PRO A 166 -6.17 -12.09 14.01
CA PRO A 166 -7.35 -12.02 14.87
C PRO A 166 -8.63 -11.59 14.15
N TYR A 167 -8.50 -10.91 13.03
CA TYR A 167 -9.63 -10.42 12.22
C TYR A 167 -9.84 -11.23 10.94
N LYS A 168 -9.32 -12.46 10.85
CA LYS A 168 -9.53 -13.31 9.66
C LYS A 168 -11.00 -13.69 9.46
N LEU A 169 -11.70 -13.99 10.55
CA LEU A 169 -13.08 -14.51 10.50
C LEU A 169 -14.15 -13.43 10.70
N ALA A 170 -13.81 -12.32 11.35
CA ALA A 170 -14.74 -11.23 11.61
C ALA A 170 -14.00 -9.89 11.51
N PRO A 171 -14.65 -8.81 11.00
CA PRO A 171 -14.03 -7.50 10.92
C PRO A 171 -13.79 -6.93 12.32
N PRO A 172 -12.79 -6.03 12.48
CA PRO A 172 -12.62 -5.29 13.72
C PRO A 172 -13.88 -4.46 14.00
N LEU A 173 -14.41 -4.59 15.20
CA LEU A 173 -15.51 -3.74 15.64
C LEU A 173 -15.01 -2.30 15.78
N GLY A 174 -15.79 -1.35 15.25
CA GLY A 174 -15.56 0.07 15.51
C GLY A 174 -15.74 0.34 17.00
N THR A 175 -14.82 1.11 17.61
CA THR A 175 -14.93 1.55 19.00
C THR A 175 -15.88 2.74 19.15
N GLY A 176 -16.85 2.93 18.27
CA GLY A 176 -17.84 3.97 18.33
C GLY A 176 -19.20 3.43 17.94
N THR A 177 -20.15 3.47 18.84
CA THR A 177 -21.58 3.49 18.47
C THR A 177 -21.79 4.73 17.63
N PRO A 178 -22.27 4.64 16.38
CA PRO A 178 -22.68 5.83 15.67
C PRO A 178 -23.85 6.44 16.44
N SER A 179 -23.63 7.56 17.12
CA SER A 179 -24.70 8.34 17.68
C SER A 179 -25.30 9.13 16.51
N PHE A 180 -26.41 8.64 15.98
CA PHE A 180 -27.25 9.47 15.13
C PHE A 180 -28.06 10.38 16.06
N THR A 181 -27.65 11.63 16.22
CA THR A 181 -28.56 12.68 16.69
C THR A 181 -29.45 13.03 15.50
N ALA A 182 -30.69 12.60 15.55
CA ALA A 182 -31.71 13.15 14.65
C ALA A 182 -31.88 14.62 15.02
N ASP A 183 -31.49 15.55 14.13
CA ASP A 183 -31.91 16.94 14.22
C ASP A 183 -33.42 17.00 13.98
N THR A 184 -34.14 17.39 15.01
CA THR A 184 -35.58 17.71 14.95
C THR A 184 -35.79 19.17 14.56
#